data_a6e323be5544f64261612528e839652c
#
_entry.id   a6e323be5544f64261612528e839652c
#
_cell.length_a   1.000
_cell.length_b   1.000
_cell.length_c   1.000
_cell.angle_alpha   90.00
_cell.angle_beta   90.00
_cell.angle_gamma   90.00
#
_symmetry.space_group_name_H-M   'P 1'
#
loop_
_entity.id
_entity.type
_entity.pdbx_description
1 polymer ?
#
loop_
_entity_poly.entity_id
_entity_poly.type
_entity_poly.pdbx_seq_one_letter_code
_entity_poly.pdbx_strand_id
1 'polypeptide(L)'
;PVADDVVSSLRGRIAAAGLAEVVRHVADPLDRSDAPVFDGETRIGNFVADAYRWALDADVGLQNSGGIRDGPPLAGDVTVADLVSVIPFEEPVVEATVSGAELRAILRESAASVVDFGEPDWWHGHVSGETVRWDDDAGRLAAARVGGDPIDPDATYTVATSAYLLHTAHEFPTLSTRHRTGEADVQFEVLAAYARQVGIDPAVDGRIERVAGASDRP
;
A
#
# COMPACT_ATOMS: atom_id res chain seq x y z
N PRO A 1 -39.71 5.86 -9.57
CA PRO A 1 -40.11 4.43 -9.47
C PRO A 1 -39.03 3.48 -9.98
N VAL A 2 -38.53 3.61 -11.26
CA VAL A 2 -37.51 2.70 -11.80
C VAL A 2 -36.16 2.85 -11.08
N ALA A 3 -35.78 4.06 -10.71
CA ALA A 3 -34.54 4.31 -9.98
C ALA A 3 -34.57 3.70 -8.55
N ASP A 4 -35.70 3.74 -7.88
CA ASP A 4 -35.87 3.20 -6.54
C ASP A 4 -35.82 1.66 -6.54
N ASP A 5 -36.37 1.02 -7.54
CA ASP A 5 -36.31 -0.44 -7.72
C ASP A 5 -34.89 -0.92 -8.00
N VAL A 6 -34.14 -0.19 -8.85
CA VAL A 6 -32.73 -0.49 -9.15
C VAL A 6 -31.87 -0.33 -7.89
N VAL A 7 -32.05 0.77 -7.15
CA VAL A 7 -31.31 1.02 -5.90
C VAL A 7 -31.62 -0.06 -4.86
N SER A 8 -32.89 -0.44 -4.71
CA SER A 8 -33.28 -1.49 -3.77
C SER A 8 -32.71 -2.86 -4.15
N SER A 9 -32.74 -3.20 -5.43
CA SER A 9 -32.15 -4.44 -5.96
C SER A 9 -30.62 -4.47 -5.73
N LEU A 10 -29.93 -3.36 -6.00
CA LEU A 10 -28.48 -3.25 -5.79
C LEU A 10 -28.13 -3.40 -4.31
N ARG A 11 -28.83 -2.71 -3.41
CA ARG A 11 -28.65 -2.85 -1.96
C ARG A 11 -28.87 -4.28 -1.49
N GLY A 12 -29.90 -4.95 -2.01
CA GLY A 12 -30.16 -6.36 -1.71
C GLY A 12 -29.02 -7.29 -2.14
N ARG A 13 -28.41 -7.05 -3.29
CA ARG A 13 -27.25 -7.82 -3.77
C ARG A 13 -26.00 -7.57 -2.93
N ILE A 14 -25.72 -6.32 -2.57
CA ILE A 14 -24.62 -5.93 -1.69
C ILE A 14 -24.77 -6.62 -0.34
N ALA A 15 -25.96 -6.59 0.26
CA ALA A 15 -26.24 -7.24 1.54
C ALA A 15 -26.09 -8.77 1.46
N ALA A 16 -26.60 -9.40 0.38
CA ALA A 16 -26.51 -10.84 0.15
C ALA A 16 -25.06 -11.32 -0.05
N ALA A 17 -24.18 -10.46 -0.56
CA ALA A 17 -22.77 -10.72 -0.71
C ALA A 17 -21.95 -10.43 0.57
N GLY A 18 -22.59 -10.03 1.68
CA GLY A 18 -21.89 -9.66 2.92
C GLY A 18 -21.16 -8.30 2.87
N LEU A 19 -21.24 -7.59 1.75
CA LEU A 19 -20.51 -6.33 1.52
C LEU A 19 -21.04 -5.16 2.37
N ALA A 20 -22.27 -5.26 2.89
CA ALA A 20 -22.86 -4.25 3.78
C ALA A 20 -22.44 -4.39 5.25
N GLU A 21 -21.63 -5.40 5.59
CA GLU A 21 -21.14 -5.60 6.94
C GLU A 21 -20.21 -4.45 7.34
N VAL A 22 -20.50 -3.81 8.49
CA VAL A 22 -19.63 -2.80 9.09
C VAL A 22 -18.45 -3.50 9.75
N VAL A 23 -17.24 -3.16 9.32
CA VAL A 23 -15.99 -3.74 9.85
C VAL A 23 -15.39 -2.88 10.96
N ARG A 24 -15.53 -1.55 10.86
CA ARG A 24 -15.00 -0.61 11.85
C ARG A 24 -15.67 0.76 11.75
N HIS A 25 -15.69 1.48 12.88
CA HIS A 25 -16.03 2.90 12.89
C HIS A 25 -14.75 3.73 12.83
N VAL A 26 -14.70 4.72 11.91
CA VAL A 26 -13.57 5.63 11.68
C VAL A 26 -14.01 7.04 12.02
N ALA A 27 -13.49 7.58 13.12
CA ALA A 27 -13.86 8.91 13.61
C ALA A 27 -13.10 10.04 12.87
N ASP A 28 -11.83 9.79 12.54
CA ASP A 28 -10.97 10.72 11.80
C ASP A 28 -10.81 10.23 10.35
N PRO A 29 -11.43 10.90 9.36
CA PRO A 29 -11.51 10.44 7.99
C PRO A 29 -10.12 10.16 7.36
N LEU A 30 -10.00 9.02 6.68
CA LEU A 30 -8.82 8.70 5.85
C LEU A 30 -9.08 9.16 4.43
N ASP A 31 -8.41 10.22 4.02
CA ASP A 31 -8.42 10.67 2.63
C ASP A 31 -7.73 9.64 1.73
N ARG A 32 -8.26 9.50 0.51
CA ARG A 32 -7.74 8.64 -0.54
C ARG A 32 -7.83 9.28 -1.93
N SER A 33 -7.74 10.62 -1.97
CA SER A 33 -7.63 11.35 -3.24
C SER A 33 -6.30 11.02 -3.94
N ASP A 34 -6.29 11.05 -5.27
CA ASP A 34 -5.14 10.59 -6.08
C ASP A 34 -3.85 11.38 -5.81
N ALA A 35 -3.93 12.71 -5.71
CA ALA A 35 -2.74 13.53 -5.64
C ALA A 35 -1.83 13.19 -4.44
N PRO A 36 -2.29 13.16 -3.17
CA PRO A 36 -1.44 12.84 -2.05
C PRO A 36 -0.86 11.41 -2.09
N VAL A 37 -1.56 10.47 -2.71
CA VAL A 37 -1.14 9.06 -2.78
C VAL A 37 0.15 8.90 -3.59
N PHE A 38 0.44 9.82 -4.52
CA PHE A 38 1.67 9.82 -5.32
C PHE A 38 2.75 10.77 -4.79
N ASP A 39 2.48 11.53 -3.72
CA ASP A 39 3.46 12.45 -3.15
C ASP A 39 4.39 11.81 -2.11
N GLY A 40 4.01 10.65 -1.57
CA GLY A 40 4.76 9.94 -0.54
C GLY A 40 3.88 9.24 0.48
N GLU A 41 4.18 9.39 1.77
CA GLU A 41 3.45 8.72 2.84
C GLU A 41 2.04 9.28 3.01
N THR A 42 1.05 8.39 3.07
CA THR A 42 -0.34 8.73 3.37
C THR A 42 -0.94 7.76 4.39
N ARG A 43 -1.96 8.22 5.13
CA ARG A 43 -2.68 7.36 6.08
C ARG A 43 -3.31 6.15 5.40
N ILE A 44 -3.93 6.34 4.22
CA ILE A 44 -4.55 5.23 3.48
C ILE A 44 -3.50 4.23 2.97
N GLY A 45 -2.35 4.73 2.48
CA GLY A 45 -1.23 3.88 2.07
C GLY A 45 -0.67 3.08 3.24
N ASN A 46 -0.49 3.72 4.40
CA ASN A 46 -0.04 3.06 5.63
C ASN A 46 -1.02 1.97 6.07
N PHE A 47 -2.34 2.25 6.04
CA PHE A 47 -3.37 1.26 6.37
C PHE A 47 -3.28 0.01 5.51
N VAL A 48 -3.13 0.18 4.19
CA VAL A 48 -3.05 -0.95 3.26
C VAL A 48 -1.75 -1.75 3.46
N ALA A 49 -0.62 -1.07 3.54
CA ALA A 49 0.68 -1.72 3.74
C ALA A 49 0.76 -2.45 5.10
N ASP A 50 0.18 -1.86 6.17
CA ASP A 50 0.09 -2.48 7.49
C ASP A 50 -0.76 -3.76 7.44
N ALA A 51 -1.90 -3.73 6.75
CA ALA A 51 -2.77 -4.87 6.63
C ALA A 51 -2.08 -6.04 5.90
N TYR A 52 -1.33 -5.76 4.84
CA TYR A 52 -0.60 -6.80 4.11
C TYR A 52 0.51 -7.42 4.97
N ARG A 53 1.32 -6.55 5.59
CA ARG A 53 2.37 -6.99 6.50
C ARG A 53 1.82 -7.86 7.63
N TRP A 54 0.72 -7.44 8.25
CA TRP A 54 0.04 -8.16 9.33
C TRP A 54 -0.47 -9.53 8.88
N ALA A 55 -1.06 -9.63 7.68
CA ALA A 55 -1.69 -10.86 7.21
C ALA A 55 -0.70 -12.01 7.02
N LEU A 56 0.56 -11.71 6.73
CA LEU A 56 1.61 -12.69 6.44
C LEU A 56 2.73 -12.68 7.50
N ASP A 57 2.61 -11.86 8.56
CA ASP A 57 3.67 -11.66 9.56
C ASP A 57 5.04 -11.38 8.92
N ALA A 58 5.01 -10.58 7.84
CA ALA A 58 6.18 -10.28 7.04
C ALA A 58 7.05 -9.18 7.68
N ASP A 59 8.32 -9.09 7.28
CA ASP A 59 9.21 -8.01 7.70
C ASP A 59 8.73 -6.66 7.17
N VAL A 60 8.25 -6.65 5.93
CA VAL A 60 7.85 -5.46 5.15
C VAL A 60 6.49 -5.66 4.50
N GLY A 61 5.65 -4.62 4.51
CA GLY A 61 4.47 -4.49 3.66
C GLY A 61 4.73 -3.48 2.55
N LEU A 62 4.36 -3.79 1.32
CA LEU A 62 4.50 -2.91 0.14
C LEU A 62 3.21 -2.84 -0.65
N GLN A 63 2.73 -1.61 -0.91
CA GLN A 63 1.59 -1.35 -1.78
C GLN A 63 1.94 -0.25 -2.79
N ASN A 64 1.59 -0.46 -4.05
CA ASN A 64 1.72 0.59 -5.06
C ASN A 64 0.58 1.61 -4.97
N SER A 65 0.88 2.88 -5.17
CA SER A 65 -0.10 3.98 -5.14
C SER A 65 -1.24 3.77 -6.15
N GLY A 66 -0.92 3.32 -7.37
CA GLY A 66 -1.91 3.03 -8.41
C GLY A 66 -2.92 1.92 -8.06
N GLY A 67 -2.62 1.10 -7.06
CA GLY A 67 -3.55 0.09 -6.53
C GLY A 67 -4.60 0.67 -5.58
N ILE A 68 -4.37 1.84 -4.98
CA ILE A 68 -5.31 2.52 -4.11
C ILE A 68 -6.20 3.43 -4.96
N ARG A 69 -7.51 3.17 -4.98
CA ARG A 69 -8.44 3.90 -5.84
C ARG A 69 -8.96 5.17 -5.18
N ASP A 70 -8.97 6.25 -5.97
CA ASP A 70 -9.64 7.51 -5.60
C ASP A 70 -11.11 7.29 -5.24
N GLY A 71 -11.60 8.09 -4.31
CA GLY A 71 -12.98 8.02 -3.87
C GLY A 71 -13.24 8.79 -2.58
N PRO A 72 -14.46 8.69 -2.03
CA PRO A 72 -14.78 9.30 -0.76
C PRO A 72 -13.85 8.81 0.35
N PRO A 73 -13.47 9.66 1.31
CA PRO A 73 -12.66 9.25 2.45
C PRO A 73 -13.34 8.13 3.23
N LEU A 74 -12.56 7.21 3.80
CA LEU A 74 -13.10 6.24 4.76
C LEU A 74 -13.45 6.98 6.05
N ALA A 75 -14.73 7.00 6.41
CA ALA A 75 -15.24 7.74 7.56
C ALA A 75 -16.54 7.13 8.10
N GLY A 76 -16.81 7.32 9.40
CA GLY A 76 -17.99 6.76 10.03
C GLY A 76 -17.96 5.23 10.06
N ASP A 77 -19.09 4.59 9.81
CA ASP A 77 -19.19 3.13 9.78
C ASP A 77 -18.68 2.60 8.44
N VAL A 78 -17.44 2.14 8.42
CA VAL A 78 -16.79 1.57 7.24
C VAL A 78 -17.23 0.13 7.04
N THR A 79 -17.69 -0.17 5.84
CA THR A 79 -18.18 -1.50 5.43
C THR A 79 -17.15 -2.27 4.59
N VAL A 80 -17.40 -3.56 4.36
CA VAL A 80 -16.60 -4.36 3.41
C VAL A 80 -16.64 -3.73 2.00
N ALA A 81 -17.82 -3.20 1.57
CA ALA A 81 -17.94 -2.51 0.28
C ALA A 81 -17.04 -1.28 0.16
N ASP A 82 -16.85 -0.53 1.26
CA ASP A 82 -15.94 0.61 1.27
C ASP A 82 -14.50 0.14 1.06
N LEU A 83 -14.08 -0.96 1.69
CA LEU A 83 -12.74 -1.53 1.52
C LEU A 83 -12.53 -2.11 0.11
N VAL A 84 -13.54 -2.77 -0.46
CA VAL A 84 -13.53 -3.17 -1.88
C VAL A 84 -13.33 -1.95 -2.78
N SER A 85 -13.94 -0.81 -2.45
CA SER A 85 -13.77 0.42 -3.24
C SER A 85 -12.38 1.05 -3.12
N VAL A 86 -11.62 0.73 -2.08
CA VAL A 86 -10.19 1.14 -1.94
C VAL A 86 -9.31 0.30 -2.85
N ILE A 87 -9.47 -1.03 -2.82
CA ILE A 87 -8.70 -1.98 -3.63
C ILE A 87 -9.68 -2.98 -4.28
N PRO A 88 -10.21 -2.67 -5.49
CA PRO A 88 -11.24 -3.47 -6.13
C PRO A 88 -10.69 -4.65 -6.93
N PHE A 89 -9.60 -5.26 -6.49
CA PHE A 89 -8.95 -6.35 -7.21
C PHE A 89 -9.12 -7.68 -6.47
N GLU A 90 -9.45 -8.73 -7.23
CA GLU A 90 -9.62 -10.10 -6.73
C GLU A 90 -8.29 -10.88 -6.68
N GLU A 91 -7.18 -10.19 -6.53
CA GLU A 91 -5.86 -10.79 -6.44
C GLU A 91 -5.48 -10.98 -4.96
N PRO A 92 -4.77 -12.09 -4.62
CA PRO A 92 -4.33 -12.33 -3.26
C PRO A 92 -3.19 -11.37 -2.85
N VAL A 93 -3.07 -11.17 -1.56
CA VAL A 93 -1.82 -10.71 -0.95
C VAL A 93 -0.85 -11.87 -0.95
N VAL A 94 0.39 -11.64 -1.37
CA VAL A 94 1.43 -12.66 -1.48
C VAL A 94 2.66 -12.27 -0.67
N GLU A 95 3.37 -13.30 -0.20
CA GLU A 95 4.71 -13.14 0.37
C GLU A 95 5.76 -13.35 -0.71
N ALA A 96 6.72 -12.44 -0.73
CA ALA A 96 7.92 -12.54 -1.55
C ALA A 96 9.15 -12.56 -0.64
N THR A 97 10.07 -13.49 -0.86
CA THR A 97 11.37 -13.53 -0.17
C THR A 97 12.44 -12.93 -1.06
N VAL A 98 13.12 -11.91 -0.57
CA VAL A 98 14.15 -11.14 -1.30
C VAL A 98 15.42 -10.98 -0.48
N SER A 99 16.56 -10.80 -1.14
CA SER A 99 17.79 -10.35 -0.46
C SER A 99 17.68 -8.88 -0.07
N GLY A 100 18.46 -8.44 0.92
CA GLY A 100 18.50 -7.02 1.28
C GLY A 100 18.99 -6.12 0.15
N ALA A 101 19.85 -6.64 -0.74
CA ALA A 101 20.23 -5.91 -1.95
C ALA A 101 19.02 -5.70 -2.89
N GLU A 102 18.19 -6.73 -3.09
CA GLU A 102 16.95 -6.63 -3.88
C GLU A 102 15.92 -5.73 -3.18
N LEU A 103 15.75 -5.84 -1.85
CA LEU A 103 14.85 -4.95 -1.10
C LEU A 103 15.23 -3.47 -1.30
N ARG A 104 16.51 -3.14 -1.21
CA ARG A 104 16.99 -1.77 -1.48
C ARG A 104 16.71 -1.33 -2.93
N ALA A 105 16.77 -2.24 -3.90
CA ALA A 105 16.41 -1.95 -5.29
C ALA A 105 14.91 -1.67 -5.41
N ILE A 106 14.05 -2.51 -4.81
CA ILE A 106 12.59 -2.34 -4.77
C ILE A 106 12.22 -0.98 -4.16
N LEU A 107 12.85 -0.59 -3.05
CA LEU A 107 12.60 0.71 -2.42
C LEU A 107 13.02 1.90 -3.30
N ARG A 108 14.08 1.75 -4.09
CA ARG A 108 14.46 2.76 -5.08
C ARG A 108 13.45 2.87 -6.22
N GLU A 109 12.86 1.74 -6.60
CA GLU A 109 11.83 1.67 -7.64
C GLU A 109 10.53 2.36 -7.22
N SER A 110 10.32 2.66 -5.94
CA SER A 110 9.20 3.49 -5.48
C SER A 110 9.25 4.93 -6.00
N ALA A 111 10.40 5.44 -6.38
CA ALA A 111 10.54 6.74 -7.04
C ALA A 111 10.36 6.56 -8.56
N ALA A 112 9.36 7.22 -9.14
CA ALA A 112 9.06 7.15 -10.58
C ALA A 112 10.24 7.57 -11.47
N SER A 113 11.13 8.42 -10.96
CA SER A 113 12.37 8.81 -11.66
C SER A 113 13.37 7.66 -11.86
N VAL A 114 13.21 6.53 -11.15
CA VAL A 114 14.08 5.34 -11.27
C VAL A 114 13.52 4.35 -12.29
N VAL A 115 12.19 4.31 -12.40
CA VAL A 115 11.46 3.46 -13.34
C VAL A 115 10.71 4.35 -14.32
N ASP A 116 10.58 3.96 -15.58
CA ASP A 116 9.83 4.76 -16.56
C ASP A 116 8.31 4.55 -16.35
N PHE A 117 7.80 5.10 -15.22
CA PHE A 117 6.42 4.93 -14.77
C PHE A 117 5.88 6.22 -14.15
N GLY A 118 4.82 6.77 -14.76
CA GLY A 118 4.12 7.96 -14.26
C GLY A 118 4.91 9.26 -14.44
N GLU A 119 4.64 10.25 -13.59
CA GLU A 119 5.34 11.55 -13.61
C GLU A 119 6.67 11.44 -12.84
N PRO A 120 7.74 12.12 -13.27
CA PRO A 120 9.08 11.94 -12.71
C PRO A 120 9.23 12.26 -11.22
N ASP A 121 8.35 13.09 -10.67
CA ASP A 121 8.32 13.50 -9.27
C ASP A 121 7.43 12.62 -8.39
N TRP A 122 6.78 11.60 -8.96
CA TRP A 122 5.95 10.69 -8.18
C TRP A 122 6.78 9.76 -7.30
N TRP A 123 6.22 9.52 -6.14
CA TRP A 123 6.58 8.42 -5.25
C TRP A 123 5.40 7.46 -5.20
N HIS A 124 5.55 6.23 -5.68
CA HIS A 124 4.42 5.32 -5.88
C HIS A 124 4.43 4.07 -4.99
N GLY A 125 5.29 4.01 -3.97
CA GLY A 125 5.34 2.91 -3.01
C GLY A 125 4.91 3.33 -1.61
N HIS A 126 3.96 2.64 -0.99
CA HIS A 126 3.62 2.73 0.43
C HIS A 126 4.18 1.55 1.17
N VAL A 127 4.71 1.78 2.37
CA VAL A 127 5.50 0.79 3.10
C VAL A 127 5.03 0.60 4.54
N SER A 128 5.29 -0.59 5.09
CA SER A 128 5.10 -0.94 6.50
C SER A 128 6.27 -1.76 7.02
N GLY A 129 6.65 -1.58 8.28
CA GLY A 129 7.79 -2.29 8.90
C GLY A 129 9.15 -1.69 8.56
N GLU A 130 9.18 -0.69 7.69
CA GLU A 130 10.41 -0.04 7.24
C GLU A 130 10.28 1.49 7.21
N THR A 131 11.45 2.15 7.15
CA THR A 131 11.56 3.58 6.89
C THR A 131 12.49 3.83 5.71
N VAL A 132 12.08 4.77 4.86
CA VAL A 132 12.77 5.15 3.62
C VAL A 132 13.07 6.63 3.65
N ARG A 133 14.32 7.00 3.36
CA ARG A 133 14.71 8.38 3.12
C ARG A 133 15.23 8.52 1.70
N TRP A 134 14.50 9.29 0.90
CA TRP A 134 14.81 9.57 -0.49
C TRP A 134 15.35 10.99 -0.66
N ASP A 135 16.45 11.12 -1.39
CA ASP A 135 17.06 12.40 -1.75
C ASP A 135 16.60 12.76 -3.18
N ASP A 136 15.65 13.69 -3.28
CA ASP A 136 15.04 14.10 -4.56
C ASP A 136 16.05 14.76 -5.49
N ASP A 137 16.97 15.57 -4.95
CA ASP A 137 17.96 16.27 -5.77
C ASP A 137 19.02 15.32 -6.32
N ALA A 138 19.44 14.35 -5.51
CA ALA A 138 20.42 13.35 -5.93
C ALA A 138 19.79 12.15 -6.66
N GLY A 139 18.46 12.03 -6.67
CA GLY A 139 17.72 10.91 -7.26
C GLY A 139 18.14 9.57 -6.67
N ARG A 140 18.30 9.47 -5.35
CA ARG A 140 18.83 8.27 -4.70
C ARG A 140 18.22 7.97 -3.34
N LEU A 141 18.24 6.68 -3.00
CA LEU A 141 17.92 6.20 -1.66
C LEU A 141 19.05 6.60 -0.70
N ALA A 142 18.79 7.60 0.17
CA ALA A 142 19.75 8.10 1.14
C ALA A 142 19.87 7.15 2.35
N ALA A 143 18.74 6.58 2.83
CA ALA A 143 18.71 5.59 3.88
C ALA A 143 17.48 4.68 3.74
N ALA A 144 17.58 3.44 4.20
CA ALA A 144 16.46 2.53 4.38
C ALA A 144 16.73 1.62 5.58
N ARG A 145 15.67 1.35 6.37
CA ARG A 145 15.75 0.54 7.58
C ARG A 145 14.55 -0.38 7.66
N VAL A 146 14.75 -1.58 8.19
CA VAL A 146 13.68 -2.54 8.52
C VAL A 146 13.74 -2.81 10.01
N GLY A 147 12.62 -2.70 10.72
CA GLY A 147 12.57 -2.87 12.17
C GLY A 147 13.46 -1.89 12.95
N GLY A 148 13.86 -0.76 12.34
CA GLY A 148 14.77 0.24 12.90
C GLY A 148 16.25 0.04 12.55
N ASP A 149 16.64 -1.11 12.02
CA ASP A 149 18.02 -1.42 11.65
C ASP A 149 18.29 -1.15 10.15
N PRO A 150 19.47 -0.70 9.75
CA PRO A 150 19.85 -0.58 8.34
C PRO A 150 19.68 -1.92 7.62
N ILE A 151 19.18 -1.87 6.37
CA ILE A 151 19.05 -3.08 5.55
C ILE A 151 20.43 -3.68 5.28
N ASP A 152 20.64 -4.91 5.76
CA ASP A 152 21.82 -5.70 5.46
C ASP A 152 21.67 -6.31 4.05
N PRO A 153 22.53 -5.99 3.07
CA PRO A 153 22.40 -6.47 1.71
C PRO A 153 22.46 -7.99 1.57
N ASP A 154 23.12 -8.67 2.50
CA ASP A 154 23.31 -10.13 2.49
C ASP A 154 22.24 -10.88 3.30
N ALA A 155 21.41 -10.18 4.07
CA ALA A 155 20.29 -10.78 4.78
C ALA A 155 19.12 -11.05 3.84
N THR A 156 18.16 -11.84 4.32
CA THR A 156 16.91 -12.15 3.62
C THR A 156 15.76 -11.49 4.35
N TYR A 157 14.81 -10.93 3.58
CA TYR A 157 13.61 -10.26 4.07
C TYR A 157 12.36 -10.80 3.39
N THR A 158 11.26 -10.83 4.14
CA THR A 158 9.94 -11.15 3.62
C THR A 158 9.17 -9.86 3.33
N VAL A 159 8.54 -9.79 2.15
CA VAL A 159 7.73 -8.65 1.68
C VAL A 159 6.33 -9.13 1.38
N ALA A 160 5.34 -8.60 2.10
CA ALA A 160 3.92 -8.80 1.81
C ALA A 160 3.44 -7.74 0.81
N THR A 161 2.90 -8.18 -0.33
CA THR A 161 2.45 -7.28 -1.39
C THR A 161 1.32 -7.91 -2.22
N SER A 162 0.77 -7.18 -3.20
CA SER A 162 -0.21 -7.75 -4.12
C SER A 162 0.45 -8.70 -5.13
N ALA A 163 -0.26 -9.76 -5.54
CA ALA A 163 0.21 -10.66 -6.58
C ALA A 163 0.52 -9.93 -7.90
N TYR A 164 -0.21 -8.84 -8.18
CA TYR A 164 0.01 -7.98 -9.34
C TYR A 164 1.47 -7.51 -9.44
N LEU A 165 2.07 -7.06 -8.34
CA LEU A 165 3.45 -6.53 -8.36
C LEU A 165 4.52 -7.58 -8.70
N LEU A 166 4.20 -8.87 -8.58
CA LEU A 166 5.10 -9.94 -9.00
C LEU A 166 4.97 -10.27 -10.49
N HIS A 167 3.93 -9.78 -11.15
CA HIS A 167 3.63 -10.05 -12.56
C HIS A 167 3.90 -8.84 -13.49
N THR A 168 4.01 -7.64 -12.92
CA THR A 168 4.32 -6.43 -13.69
C THR A 168 5.81 -6.09 -13.61
N ALA A 169 6.40 -5.71 -14.75
CA ALA A 169 7.78 -5.25 -14.79
C ALA A 169 7.89 -3.71 -14.86
N HIS A 170 6.77 -2.99 -14.68
CA HIS A 170 6.72 -1.54 -14.89
C HIS A 170 6.97 -0.75 -13.61
N GLU A 171 6.35 -1.15 -12.50
CA GLU A 171 6.40 -0.40 -11.25
C GLU A 171 7.56 -0.85 -10.36
N PHE A 172 7.73 -2.17 -10.20
CA PHE A 172 8.77 -2.78 -9.36
C PHE A 172 9.48 -3.90 -10.12
N PRO A 173 10.31 -3.58 -11.13
CA PRO A 173 10.94 -4.58 -11.99
C PRO A 173 11.85 -5.57 -11.26
N THR A 174 12.33 -5.25 -10.05
CA THR A 174 13.09 -6.19 -9.21
C THR A 174 12.20 -7.30 -8.67
N LEU A 175 10.91 -7.03 -8.37
CA LEU A 175 9.96 -8.04 -7.94
C LEU A 175 9.55 -8.93 -9.13
N SER A 176 9.39 -10.23 -8.87
CA SER A 176 8.89 -11.18 -9.87
C SER A 176 8.37 -12.44 -9.20
N THR A 177 7.67 -13.27 -9.96
CA THR A 177 7.08 -14.52 -9.48
C THR A 177 8.08 -15.51 -8.87
N ARG A 178 9.37 -15.40 -9.19
CA ARG A 178 10.43 -16.23 -8.58
C ARG A 178 10.58 -16.02 -7.08
N HIS A 179 10.18 -14.83 -6.57
CA HIS A 179 10.33 -14.48 -5.16
C HIS A 179 9.16 -14.99 -4.30
N ARG A 180 8.05 -15.42 -4.93
CA ARG A 180 6.85 -15.80 -4.20
C ARG A 180 7.10 -17.02 -3.32
N THR A 181 6.77 -16.91 -2.03
CA THR A 181 6.95 -17.96 -1.02
C THR A 181 5.65 -18.30 -0.28
N GLY A 182 4.65 -17.42 -0.32
CA GLY A 182 3.38 -17.63 0.38
C GLY A 182 2.26 -16.77 -0.20
N GLU A 183 1.06 -16.95 0.33
CA GLU A 183 -0.10 -16.14 0.02
C GLU A 183 -1.08 -16.07 1.19
N ALA A 184 -1.84 -14.99 1.27
CA ALA A 184 -2.99 -14.80 2.14
C ALA A 184 -4.26 -14.68 1.27
N ASP A 185 -5.35 -14.20 1.89
CA ASP A 185 -6.62 -13.96 1.19
C ASP A 185 -6.53 -12.82 0.16
N VAL A 186 -7.63 -12.60 -0.55
CA VAL A 186 -7.81 -11.48 -1.48
C VAL A 186 -7.62 -10.14 -0.75
N GLN A 187 -7.04 -9.16 -1.42
CA GLN A 187 -6.59 -7.90 -0.83
C GLN A 187 -7.66 -7.22 0.05
N PHE A 188 -8.89 -7.04 -0.44
CA PHE A 188 -9.93 -6.39 0.36
C PHE A 188 -10.40 -7.23 1.57
N GLU A 189 -10.30 -8.57 1.51
CA GLU A 189 -10.59 -9.46 2.64
C GLU A 189 -9.52 -9.33 3.73
N VAL A 190 -8.25 -9.21 3.32
CA VAL A 190 -7.13 -8.89 4.22
C VAL A 190 -7.36 -7.54 4.91
N LEU A 191 -7.76 -6.49 4.16
CA LEU A 191 -8.09 -5.18 4.76
C LEU A 191 -9.24 -5.31 5.76
N ALA A 192 -10.30 -6.07 5.42
CA ALA A 192 -11.45 -6.26 6.30
C ALA A 192 -11.07 -7.04 7.58
N ALA A 193 -10.25 -8.07 7.47
CA ALA A 193 -9.75 -8.83 8.61
C ALA A 193 -8.88 -7.97 9.53
N TYR A 194 -7.96 -7.20 8.96
CA TYR A 194 -7.12 -6.26 9.69
C TYR A 194 -7.95 -5.19 10.39
N ALA A 195 -8.91 -4.58 9.69
CA ALA A 195 -9.82 -3.57 10.24
C ALA A 195 -10.61 -4.09 11.45
N ARG A 196 -11.09 -5.35 11.41
CA ARG A 196 -11.82 -5.97 12.53
C ARG A 196 -10.91 -6.24 13.73
N GLN A 197 -9.69 -6.69 13.50
CA GLN A 197 -8.79 -7.15 14.57
C GLN A 197 -7.94 -6.03 15.15
N VAL A 198 -7.42 -5.16 14.31
CA VAL A 198 -6.49 -4.08 14.70
C VAL A 198 -7.19 -2.73 14.69
N GLY A 199 -7.92 -2.41 13.63
CA GLY A 199 -8.63 -1.15 13.47
C GLY A 199 -8.25 -0.42 12.18
N ILE A 200 -8.80 0.80 12.02
CA ILE A 200 -8.48 1.72 10.94
C ILE A 200 -8.11 3.06 11.57
N ASP A 201 -6.91 3.17 12.07
CA ASP A 201 -6.38 4.40 12.68
C ASP A 201 -4.88 4.56 12.41
N PRO A 202 -4.45 4.52 11.14
CA PRO A 202 -3.05 4.71 10.78
C PRO A 202 -2.65 6.19 10.93
N ALA A 203 -1.44 6.42 11.40
CA ALA A 203 -0.82 7.75 11.41
C ALA A 203 0.15 7.91 10.24
N VAL A 204 0.44 9.15 9.85
CA VAL A 204 1.66 9.48 9.10
C VAL A 204 2.77 9.60 10.14
N ASP A 205 3.71 8.65 10.16
CA ASP A 205 4.71 8.49 11.21
C ASP A 205 6.16 8.55 10.69
N GLY A 206 6.35 8.99 9.45
CA GLY A 206 7.68 9.21 8.85
C GLY A 206 8.28 7.96 8.21
N ARG A 207 7.44 7.06 7.70
CA ARG A 207 7.91 5.87 6.97
C ARG A 207 8.59 6.23 5.65
N ILE A 208 8.13 7.32 5.02
CA ILE A 208 8.65 7.82 3.75
C ILE A 208 9.02 9.29 3.94
N GLU A 209 10.32 9.57 4.02
CA GLU A 209 10.87 10.92 4.09
C GLU A 209 11.49 11.28 2.75
N ARG A 210 10.89 12.22 2.03
CA ARG A 210 11.48 12.82 0.84
C ARG A 210 12.18 14.10 1.23
N VAL A 211 13.46 14.21 0.91
CA VAL A 211 14.28 15.39 1.22
C VAL A 211 14.76 16.02 -0.08
N ALA A 212 14.38 17.27 -0.29
CA ALA A 212 15.10 18.13 -1.22
C ALA A 212 16.41 18.50 -0.55
N GLY A 213 17.55 18.33 -1.20
CA GLY A 213 18.82 18.78 -0.66
C GLY A 213 18.71 20.24 -0.29
N ALA A 214 19.28 20.62 0.84
CA ALA A 214 19.44 22.02 1.17
C ALA A 214 20.22 22.64 0.00
N SER A 215 19.51 23.31 -0.91
CA SER A 215 20.18 24.15 -1.89
C SER A 215 20.91 25.23 -1.05
N ASP A 216 22.23 25.11 -0.93
CA ASP A 216 23.09 26.25 -0.67
C ASP A 216 22.80 27.28 -1.75
N ARG A 217 21.75 28.08 -1.55
CA ARG A 217 21.60 29.31 -2.33
C ARG A 217 22.55 30.33 -1.70
N PRO A 218 23.52 30.80 -2.47
CA PRO A 218 24.41 31.87 -2.05
C PRO A 218 23.64 33.16 -1.75
#